data_c86403aa2c9497ecf106acc1970e4700
#
_entry.id   c86403aa2c9497ecf106acc1970e4700
#
_cell.length_a   1.000
_cell.length_b   1.000
_cell.length_c   1.000
_cell.angle_alpha   90.00
_cell.angle_beta   90.00
_cell.angle_gamma   90.00
#
_symmetry.space_group_name_H-M   'P 1'
#
loop_
_entity.id
_entity.type
_entity.pdbx_description
1 polymer ?
#
loop_
_entity_poly.entity_id
_entity_poly.type
_entity_poly.pdbx_seq_one_letter_code
_entity_poly.pdbx_strand_id
1 'polypeptide(L)'
;SQENPYTERNDDSVTQQRTRKVTGVVLDANGESIIGANVVVKGTNNGTITDLDGKFSIELSDGETLQVSFIGYNSKDVMVGAGENHIKVQLREDTQKLDEVVVVGYGTQIKRAVTGSVQSIKSEEMADMPVAQISQKMQGKFAGVQINQVSGKPGQGMTMRIRGQASLSGGTTPLYVVDGMPIVGDISTINPDEIESISVLKDASATSLYGSRAANGVVLIQTKTAQSGKKLSVDVYGGIQYVPEKGRPDMMDASEYARFRKEIAEENGLAVDPAYQHPEALGKGTDWYDVLFRPAAIQNYSLSYSNGDGKFKSSTVASYFNQDGVLTNSNYQRFSARANTEYVFSKIVK
;
A
#
# COMPACT_ATOMS: atom_id res chain seq x y z
N SER A 1 -18.53 40.91 -72.79
CA SER A 1 -19.36 39.72 -72.71
C SER A 1 -18.58 38.59 -72.15
N GLN A 2 -18.77 38.31 -70.87
CA GLN A 2 -18.98 36.99 -70.27
C GLN A 2 -19.21 37.20 -68.74
N GLU A 3 -20.40 36.84 -68.36
CA GLU A 3 -20.91 36.81 -67.01
C GLU A 3 -20.15 35.80 -66.20
N ASN A 4 -19.87 36.14 -64.95
CA ASN A 4 -19.31 35.24 -63.94
C ASN A 4 -20.44 34.85 -62.96
N PRO A 5 -20.86 33.55 -62.87
CA PRO A 5 -21.96 33.10 -62.04
C PRO A 5 -21.44 32.38 -60.79
N TYR A 6 -20.80 33.03 -59.85
CA TYR A 6 -20.58 32.52 -58.48
C TYR A 6 -20.85 33.61 -57.45
N THR A 7 -22.12 33.75 -57.13
CA THR A 7 -22.54 34.39 -55.88
C THR A 7 -22.70 33.28 -54.84
N GLU A 8 -21.66 33.05 -54.06
CA GLU A 8 -21.80 32.23 -52.81
C GLU A 8 -22.62 33.06 -51.81
N ARG A 9 -23.79 32.54 -51.48
CA ARG A 9 -24.54 32.97 -50.30
C ARG A 9 -23.90 32.32 -49.09
N ASN A 10 -23.12 33.11 -48.35
CA ASN A 10 -22.78 32.80 -46.97
C ASN A 10 -24.03 33.03 -46.12
N ASP A 11 -24.76 31.96 -45.86
CA ASP A 11 -25.84 31.93 -44.88
C ASP A 11 -25.21 31.56 -43.51
N ASP A 12 -24.43 32.49 -42.96
CA ASP A 12 -23.96 32.42 -41.56
C ASP A 12 -25.11 32.82 -40.63
N SER A 13 -26.08 31.90 -40.48
CA SER A 13 -27.02 31.98 -39.37
C SER A 13 -26.30 31.56 -38.09
N VAL A 14 -25.49 32.46 -37.53
CA VAL A 14 -25.03 32.35 -36.15
C VAL A 14 -26.26 32.44 -35.25
N THR A 15 -26.74 31.29 -34.84
CA THR A 15 -27.77 31.16 -33.83
C THR A 15 -27.17 31.74 -32.51
N GLN A 16 -27.45 33.01 -32.22
CA GLN A 16 -27.11 33.60 -30.93
C GLN A 16 -27.85 32.80 -29.85
N GLN A 17 -27.15 31.83 -29.21
CA GLN A 17 -27.61 31.21 -28.00
C GLN A 17 -27.80 32.28 -26.95
N ARG A 18 -29.04 32.56 -26.58
CA ARG A 18 -29.39 33.52 -25.53
C ARG A 18 -28.87 33.00 -24.20
N THR A 19 -27.78 33.54 -23.72
CA THR A 19 -27.29 33.31 -22.36
C THR A 19 -28.19 34.02 -21.38
N ARG A 20 -28.51 33.38 -20.26
CA ARG A 20 -29.25 33.99 -19.16
C ARG A 20 -28.53 33.77 -17.84
N LYS A 21 -28.81 34.67 -16.92
CA LYS A 21 -28.25 34.62 -15.57
C LYS A 21 -29.09 33.69 -14.70
N VAL A 22 -28.48 32.62 -14.18
CA VAL A 22 -29.05 31.66 -13.26
C VAL A 22 -28.40 31.83 -11.90
N THR A 23 -29.20 31.87 -10.86
CA THR A 23 -28.78 31.93 -9.46
C THR A 23 -29.12 30.65 -8.76
N GLY A 24 -28.42 30.33 -7.67
CA GLY A 24 -28.75 29.16 -6.89
C GLY A 24 -28.08 29.14 -5.52
N VAL A 25 -28.37 28.10 -4.77
CA VAL A 25 -27.77 27.84 -3.46
C VAL A 25 -27.28 26.39 -3.40
N VAL A 26 -26.09 26.21 -2.84
CA VAL A 26 -25.49 24.89 -2.62
C VAL A 26 -25.56 24.57 -1.13
N LEU A 27 -26.18 23.46 -0.79
CA LEU A 27 -26.37 22.98 0.58
C LEU A 27 -25.81 21.58 0.77
N ASP A 28 -25.52 21.23 2.01
CA ASP A 28 -25.20 19.86 2.42
C ASP A 28 -26.45 18.98 2.64
N ALA A 29 -26.24 17.74 3.11
CA ALA A 29 -27.33 16.82 3.42
C ALA A 29 -28.20 17.29 4.61
N ASN A 30 -27.68 18.13 5.51
CA ASN A 30 -28.35 18.67 6.67
C ASN A 30 -29.07 20.00 6.37
N GLY A 31 -28.86 20.57 5.18
CA GLY A 31 -29.43 21.84 4.77
C GLY A 31 -28.57 23.06 5.14
N GLU A 32 -27.31 22.83 5.55
CA GLU A 32 -26.35 23.91 5.81
C GLU A 32 -25.70 24.41 4.50
N SER A 33 -25.39 25.70 4.43
CA SER A 33 -24.80 26.33 3.24
C SER A 33 -23.35 25.92 3.03
N ILE A 34 -23.00 25.49 1.81
CA ILE A 34 -21.62 25.15 1.45
C ILE A 34 -20.94 26.37 0.84
N ILE A 35 -19.97 26.93 1.55
CA ILE A 35 -19.17 28.10 1.16
C ILE A 35 -18.01 27.66 0.27
N GLY A 36 -17.77 28.36 -0.85
CA GLY A 36 -16.64 28.08 -1.73
C GLY A 36 -16.80 26.84 -2.61
N ALA A 37 -18.03 26.32 -2.75
CA ALA A 37 -18.31 25.25 -3.72
C ALA A 37 -18.08 25.76 -5.16
N ASN A 38 -17.44 24.93 -5.98
CA ASN A 38 -17.16 25.24 -7.38
C ASN A 38 -18.37 24.85 -8.24
N VAL A 39 -18.87 25.82 -9.04
CA VAL A 39 -20.00 25.65 -9.95
C VAL A 39 -19.54 25.97 -11.36
N VAL A 40 -19.48 24.97 -12.25
CA VAL A 40 -18.94 25.11 -13.61
C VAL A 40 -19.95 24.60 -14.62
N VAL A 41 -20.08 25.28 -15.75
CA VAL A 41 -20.83 24.79 -16.90
C VAL A 41 -20.05 23.66 -17.54
N LYS A 42 -20.62 22.45 -17.56
CA LYS A 42 -19.95 21.23 -17.98
C LYS A 42 -19.44 21.34 -19.41
N GLY A 43 -18.15 21.07 -19.61
CA GLY A 43 -17.49 21.13 -20.93
C GLY A 43 -17.02 22.51 -21.33
N THR A 44 -17.12 23.53 -20.45
CA THR A 44 -16.64 24.90 -20.66
C THR A 44 -15.72 25.37 -19.55
N ASN A 45 -15.07 26.53 -19.74
CA ASN A 45 -14.31 27.22 -18.70
C ASN A 45 -15.15 28.23 -17.92
N ASN A 46 -16.46 28.28 -18.15
CA ASN A 46 -17.36 29.20 -17.47
C ASN A 46 -17.73 28.63 -16.09
N GLY A 47 -17.30 29.28 -15.02
CA GLY A 47 -17.55 28.82 -13.65
C GLY A 47 -17.53 29.95 -12.63
N THR A 48 -18.08 29.67 -11.46
CA THR A 48 -18.14 30.55 -10.30
C THR A 48 -17.99 29.73 -9.01
N ILE A 49 -17.82 30.42 -7.88
CA ILE A 49 -17.80 29.82 -6.54
C ILE A 49 -18.96 30.35 -5.69
N THR A 50 -19.41 29.57 -4.73
CA THR A 50 -20.47 30.00 -3.79
C THR A 50 -19.92 30.97 -2.75
N ASP A 51 -20.76 31.93 -2.36
CA ASP A 51 -20.49 32.92 -1.32
C ASP A 51 -20.68 32.37 0.12
N LEU A 52 -20.64 33.27 1.13
CA LEU A 52 -20.79 32.92 2.55
C LEU A 52 -22.17 32.31 2.90
N ASP A 53 -23.18 32.60 2.10
CA ASP A 53 -24.52 32.03 2.24
C ASP A 53 -24.74 30.78 1.37
N GLY A 54 -23.67 30.28 0.70
CA GLY A 54 -23.73 29.17 -0.25
C GLY A 54 -24.39 29.54 -1.58
N LYS A 55 -24.60 30.83 -1.88
CA LYS A 55 -25.25 31.30 -3.10
C LYS A 55 -24.26 31.47 -4.24
N PHE A 56 -24.73 31.23 -5.46
CA PHE A 56 -23.95 31.44 -6.67
C PHE A 56 -24.77 32.13 -7.76
N SER A 57 -24.07 32.70 -8.71
CA SER A 57 -24.67 33.31 -9.92
C SER A 57 -23.78 33.04 -11.10
N ILE A 58 -24.34 32.47 -12.18
CA ILE A 58 -23.61 32.07 -13.37
C ILE A 58 -24.45 32.33 -14.63
N GLU A 59 -23.80 32.69 -15.72
CA GLU A 59 -24.44 32.83 -17.03
C GLU A 59 -24.31 31.55 -17.82
N LEU A 60 -25.43 31.03 -18.36
CA LEU A 60 -25.47 29.82 -19.15
C LEU A 60 -26.59 29.86 -20.19
N SER A 61 -26.51 28.99 -21.18
CA SER A 61 -27.55 28.80 -22.19
C SER A 61 -28.57 27.74 -21.75
N ASP A 62 -29.76 27.77 -22.34
CA ASP A 62 -30.81 26.79 -22.04
C ASP A 62 -30.38 25.36 -22.38
N GLY A 63 -30.57 24.44 -21.44
CA GLY A 63 -30.23 23.03 -21.60
C GLY A 63 -28.80 22.65 -21.22
N GLU A 64 -27.97 23.62 -20.77
CA GLU A 64 -26.64 23.31 -20.28
C GLU A 64 -26.68 22.67 -18.89
N THR A 65 -25.65 21.88 -18.59
CA THR A 65 -25.53 21.15 -17.31
C THR A 65 -24.50 21.87 -16.43
N LEU A 66 -24.87 22.19 -15.20
CA LEU A 66 -23.95 22.64 -14.18
C LEU A 66 -23.34 21.46 -13.45
N GLN A 67 -22.05 21.46 -13.31
CA GLN A 67 -21.32 20.56 -12.43
C GLN A 67 -20.97 21.31 -11.15
N VAL A 68 -21.50 20.85 -10.03
CA VAL A 68 -21.24 21.44 -8.71
C VAL A 68 -20.35 20.49 -7.92
N SER A 69 -19.22 20.99 -7.41
CA SER A 69 -18.24 20.20 -6.67
C SER A 69 -17.69 20.97 -5.46
N PHE A 70 -17.44 20.24 -4.37
CA PHE A 70 -16.77 20.77 -3.20
C PHE A 70 -15.89 19.68 -2.56
N ILE A 71 -14.83 20.09 -1.88
CA ILE A 71 -13.90 19.16 -1.24
C ILE A 71 -14.64 18.38 -0.14
N GLY A 72 -14.60 17.03 -0.20
CA GLY A 72 -15.30 16.17 0.76
C GLY A 72 -16.75 15.84 0.38
N TYR A 73 -17.21 16.28 -0.79
CA TYR A 73 -18.56 15.99 -1.28
C TYR A 73 -18.52 15.35 -2.68
N ASN A 74 -19.49 14.49 -2.95
CA ASN A 74 -19.68 13.93 -4.29
C ASN A 74 -20.12 15.03 -5.26
N SER A 75 -19.41 15.15 -6.39
CA SER A 75 -19.79 16.08 -7.45
C SER A 75 -21.17 15.75 -8.01
N LYS A 76 -21.99 16.76 -8.27
CA LYS A 76 -23.34 16.62 -8.77
C LYS A 76 -23.53 17.38 -10.06
N ASP A 77 -24.02 16.69 -11.08
CA ASP A 77 -24.43 17.32 -12.35
C ASP A 77 -25.91 17.69 -12.25
N VAL A 78 -26.24 18.94 -12.58
CA VAL A 78 -27.60 19.49 -12.56
C VAL A 78 -27.90 20.08 -13.93
N MET A 79 -28.86 19.51 -14.64
CA MET A 79 -29.36 20.06 -15.90
C MET A 79 -30.30 21.23 -15.60
N VAL A 80 -30.03 22.37 -16.21
CA VAL A 80 -30.82 23.58 -16.00
C VAL A 80 -31.94 23.64 -17.04
N GLY A 81 -33.18 23.52 -16.59
CA GLY A 81 -34.37 23.57 -17.43
C GLY A 81 -34.60 24.97 -18.05
N ALA A 82 -35.25 24.99 -19.23
CA ALA A 82 -35.63 26.25 -19.88
C ALA A 82 -36.55 27.08 -18.96
N GLY A 83 -36.16 28.33 -18.62
CA GLY A 83 -36.93 29.20 -17.73
C GLY A 83 -36.63 29.08 -16.23
N GLU A 84 -35.79 28.14 -15.80
CA GLU A 84 -35.42 27.97 -14.40
C GLU A 84 -34.28 28.93 -14.04
N ASN A 85 -34.61 29.97 -13.28
CA ASN A 85 -33.65 31.03 -12.92
C ASN A 85 -33.09 30.91 -11.50
N HIS A 86 -33.59 29.94 -10.71
CA HIS A 86 -33.12 29.67 -9.36
C HIS A 86 -33.04 28.19 -9.08
N ILE A 87 -31.85 27.72 -8.67
CA ILE A 87 -31.56 26.29 -8.50
C ILE A 87 -31.09 26.03 -7.07
N LYS A 88 -31.64 24.98 -6.47
CA LYS A 88 -31.18 24.45 -5.19
C LYS A 88 -30.40 23.15 -5.43
N VAL A 89 -29.13 23.15 -5.11
CA VAL A 89 -28.25 21.97 -5.25
C VAL A 89 -27.91 21.46 -3.87
N GLN A 90 -28.22 20.19 -3.64
CA GLN A 90 -27.83 19.50 -2.42
C GLN A 90 -26.71 18.52 -2.74
N LEU A 91 -25.53 18.70 -2.13
CA LEU A 91 -24.42 17.78 -2.21
C LEU A 91 -24.49 16.76 -1.06
N ARG A 92 -24.03 15.57 -1.34
CA ARG A 92 -23.86 14.52 -0.32
C ARG A 92 -22.40 14.39 -0.01
N GLU A 93 -22.05 14.23 1.25
CA GLU A 93 -20.68 13.96 1.65
C GLU A 93 -20.14 12.73 0.91
N ASP A 94 -18.94 12.86 0.38
CA ASP A 94 -18.24 11.75 -0.25
C ASP A 94 -17.62 10.87 0.84
N THR A 95 -18.43 9.96 1.35
CA THR A 95 -17.98 8.97 2.35
C THR A 95 -16.95 7.98 1.80
N GLN A 96 -16.69 7.98 0.48
CA GLN A 96 -15.67 7.13 -0.15
C GLN A 96 -14.31 7.84 -0.37
N LYS A 97 -14.28 9.17 -0.35
CA LYS A 97 -13.03 9.93 -0.28
C LYS A 97 -12.75 10.29 1.18
N LEU A 98 -12.49 9.30 2.00
CA LEU A 98 -11.74 9.52 3.22
C LEU A 98 -10.43 10.20 2.79
N ASP A 99 -10.23 11.44 3.20
CA ASP A 99 -8.90 12.06 3.13
C ASP A 99 -7.93 11.02 3.70
N GLU A 100 -6.87 10.74 2.95
CA GLU A 100 -5.89 9.72 3.34
C GLU A 100 -5.37 10.07 4.74
N VAL A 101 -5.89 9.37 5.72
CA VAL A 101 -5.57 9.59 7.13
C VAL A 101 -4.32 8.81 7.43
N VAL A 102 -3.30 9.49 7.91
CA VAL A 102 -2.04 8.85 8.31
C VAL A 102 -2.00 8.82 9.83
N VAL A 103 -1.64 7.68 10.38
CA VAL A 103 -1.39 7.57 11.82
C VAL A 103 -0.10 8.30 12.13
N VAL A 104 -0.16 9.27 13.03
CA VAL A 104 0.99 10.01 13.54
C VAL A 104 0.97 10.01 15.06
N GLY A 105 1.96 9.41 15.67
CA GLY A 105 2.03 9.33 17.12
C GLY A 105 0.90 8.50 17.72
N TYR A 106 0.20 9.07 18.68
CA TYR A 106 -0.91 8.44 19.40
C TYR A 106 -2.29 8.77 18.79
N GLY A 107 -2.33 9.30 17.55
CA GLY A 107 -3.55 9.72 16.91
C GLY A 107 -3.50 9.63 15.39
N THR A 108 -4.64 9.88 14.77
CA THR A 108 -4.77 9.96 13.31
C THR A 108 -4.83 11.42 12.88
N GLN A 109 -4.08 11.80 11.87
CA GLN A 109 -4.14 13.13 11.25
C GLN A 109 -4.31 13.00 9.73
N ILE A 110 -4.94 13.99 9.13
CA ILE A 110 -5.07 14.08 7.68
C ILE A 110 -3.66 14.22 7.08
N LYS A 111 -3.30 13.43 6.10
CA LYS A 111 -1.97 13.40 5.46
C LYS A 111 -1.45 14.79 5.07
N ARG A 112 -2.33 15.71 4.66
CA ARG A 112 -1.98 17.11 4.34
C ARG A 112 -1.56 17.95 5.54
N ALA A 113 -1.98 17.58 6.75
CA ALA A 113 -1.63 18.31 7.96
C ALA A 113 -0.28 17.86 8.56
N VAL A 114 0.30 16.78 8.03
CA VAL A 114 1.59 16.26 8.48
C VAL A 114 2.69 16.96 7.71
N THR A 115 3.44 17.83 8.38
CA THR A 115 4.56 18.59 7.78
C THR A 115 5.81 17.74 7.51
N GLY A 116 5.86 16.49 7.97
CA GLY A 116 6.97 15.56 7.79
C GLY A 116 6.82 14.65 6.56
N SER A 117 7.94 14.08 6.09
CA SER A 117 7.95 13.08 5.02
C SER A 117 7.41 11.74 5.53
N VAL A 118 6.10 11.55 5.46
CA VAL A 118 5.43 10.28 5.78
C VAL A 118 5.10 9.55 4.50
N GLN A 119 5.58 8.31 4.37
CA GLN A 119 5.19 7.41 3.30
C GLN A 119 4.31 6.31 3.90
N SER A 120 3.17 6.05 3.29
CA SER A 120 2.20 5.05 3.73
C SER A 120 1.87 4.10 2.58
N ILE A 121 1.67 2.83 2.91
CA ILE A 121 1.19 1.78 2.00
C ILE A 121 -0.04 1.14 2.65
N LYS A 122 -1.08 0.93 1.86
CA LYS A 122 -2.31 0.27 2.30
C LYS A 122 -2.30 -1.22 2.02
N SER A 123 -3.21 -1.96 2.67
CA SER A 123 -3.31 -3.41 2.53
C SER A 123 -3.58 -3.85 1.10
N GLU A 124 -4.35 -3.07 0.32
CA GLU A 124 -4.64 -3.36 -1.08
C GLU A 124 -3.39 -3.39 -1.96
N GLU A 125 -2.42 -2.50 -1.69
CA GLU A 125 -1.14 -2.44 -2.42
C GLU A 125 -0.19 -3.60 -2.06
N MET A 126 -0.52 -4.31 -0.98
CA MET A 126 0.24 -5.44 -0.45
C MET A 126 -0.45 -6.79 -0.68
N ALA A 127 -1.70 -6.81 -1.17
CA ALA A 127 -2.52 -8.01 -1.28
C ALA A 127 -1.92 -9.08 -2.19
N ASP A 128 -1.31 -8.67 -3.30
CA ASP A 128 -0.77 -9.57 -4.32
C ASP A 128 0.57 -10.23 -3.95
N MET A 129 1.08 -9.99 -2.75
CA MET A 129 2.36 -10.55 -2.30
C MET A 129 2.14 -11.63 -1.21
N PRO A 130 2.17 -12.90 -1.59
CA PRO A 130 2.03 -14.01 -0.65
C PRO A 130 3.35 -14.30 0.05
N VAL A 131 3.65 -13.55 1.09
CA VAL A 131 4.91 -13.63 1.81
C VAL A 131 4.68 -13.87 3.30
N ALA A 132 5.64 -14.58 3.93
CA ALA A 132 5.56 -14.94 5.34
C ALA A 132 5.60 -13.73 6.28
N GLN A 133 6.29 -12.67 5.87
CA GLN A 133 6.65 -11.57 6.75
C GLN A 133 6.28 -10.21 6.17
N ILE A 134 5.90 -9.31 7.05
CA ILE A 134 5.57 -7.91 6.75
C ILE A 134 6.73 -7.17 6.08
N SER A 135 7.96 -7.42 6.52
CA SER A 135 9.16 -6.78 5.97
C SER A 135 9.35 -7.10 4.48
N GLN A 136 8.96 -8.29 4.02
CA GLN A 136 9.00 -8.66 2.60
C GLN A 136 8.01 -7.82 1.78
N LYS A 137 6.81 -7.58 2.31
CA LYS A 137 5.80 -6.70 1.67
C LYS A 137 6.25 -5.24 1.57
N MET A 138 7.11 -4.81 2.49
CA MET A 138 7.66 -3.44 2.52
C MET A 138 8.86 -3.24 1.61
N GLN A 139 9.54 -4.31 1.18
CA GLN A 139 10.77 -4.23 0.40
C GLN A 139 10.54 -3.50 -0.93
N GLY A 140 11.35 -2.47 -1.21
CA GLY A 140 11.26 -1.66 -2.43
C GLY A 140 10.09 -0.69 -2.49
N LYS A 141 9.19 -0.68 -1.50
CA LYS A 141 8.01 0.19 -1.48
C LYS A 141 8.25 1.56 -0.83
N PHE A 142 9.26 1.69 0.00
CA PHE A 142 9.56 2.93 0.72
C PHE A 142 10.89 3.53 0.28
N ALA A 143 10.90 4.75 -0.22
CA ALA A 143 12.14 5.45 -0.56
C ALA A 143 12.98 5.68 0.71
N GLY A 144 14.30 5.40 0.64
CA GLY A 144 15.22 5.55 1.77
C GLY A 144 15.05 4.54 2.89
N VAL A 145 14.32 3.45 2.66
CA VAL A 145 14.23 2.29 3.55
C VAL A 145 14.95 1.11 2.90
N GLN A 146 15.95 0.60 3.56
CA GLN A 146 16.70 -0.58 3.16
C GLN A 146 16.19 -1.79 3.95
N ILE A 147 15.76 -2.83 3.25
CA ILE A 147 15.31 -4.07 3.86
C ILE A 147 16.13 -5.20 3.25
N ASN A 148 16.92 -5.85 4.09
CA ASN A 148 17.83 -6.92 3.68
C ASN A 148 17.43 -8.23 4.35
N GLN A 149 17.29 -9.25 3.54
CA GLN A 149 17.14 -10.61 4.03
C GLN A 149 18.51 -11.19 4.39
N VAL A 150 18.68 -11.56 5.64
CA VAL A 150 19.96 -12.09 6.15
C VAL A 150 20.19 -13.53 5.70
N SER A 151 19.11 -14.30 5.57
CA SER A 151 19.19 -15.71 5.12
C SER A 151 17.90 -16.11 4.39
N GLY A 152 17.98 -17.19 3.59
CA GLY A 152 16.79 -17.80 2.96
C GLY A 152 15.99 -18.73 3.89
N LYS A 153 16.32 -18.80 5.20
CA LYS A 153 15.62 -19.66 6.14
C LYS A 153 14.17 -19.20 6.33
N PRO A 154 13.17 -20.07 6.18
CA PRO A 154 11.79 -19.75 6.43
C PRO A 154 11.57 -19.15 7.83
N GLY A 155 10.73 -18.11 7.93
CA GLY A 155 10.42 -17.46 9.20
C GLY A 155 11.50 -16.54 9.78
N GLN A 156 12.69 -16.47 9.18
CA GLN A 156 13.76 -15.59 9.65
C GLN A 156 13.41 -14.13 9.38
N GLY A 157 13.53 -13.28 10.40
CA GLY A 157 13.31 -11.83 10.30
C GLY A 157 14.25 -11.15 9.30
N MET A 158 13.82 -10.04 8.75
CA MET A 158 14.62 -9.19 7.87
C MET A 158 15.16 -7.99 8.62
N THR A 159 16.36 -7.55 8.31
CA THR A 159 16.90 -6.30 8.86
C THR A 159 16.36 -5.10 8.10
N MET A 160 15.84 -4.12 8.83
CA MET A 160 15.34 -2.87 8.25
C MET A 160 16.19 -1.70 8.74
N ARG A 161 16.54 -0.80 7.82
CA ARG A 161 17.25 0.45 8.10
C ARG A 161 16.58 1.61 7.39
N ILE A 162 16.41 2.72 8.09
CA ILE A 162 15.84 3.96 7.56
C ILE A 162 16.94 5.01 7.51
N ARG A 163 17.19 5.60 6.32
CA ARG A 163 18.20 6.66 6.09
C ARG A 163 19.64 6.28 6.46
N GLY A 164 19.98 4.99 6.49
CA GLY A 164 21.35 4.54 6.78
C GLY A 164 21.64 4.29 8.25
N GLN A 165 22.91 4.35 8.64
CA GLN A 165 23.37 4.05 9.99
C GLN A 165 23.51 5.33 10.81
N ALA A 166 22.58 5.55 11.74
CA ALA A 166 22.60 6.75 12.59
C ALA A 166 23.56 6.63 13.79
N SER A 167 23.95 5.41 14.18
CA SER A 167 24.83 5.14 15.33
C SER A 167 25.79 4.01 15.03
N LEU A 168 27.03 4.13 15.53
CA LEU A 168 28.04 3.08 15.45
C LEU A 168 27.83 1.97 16.48
N SER A 169 27.23 2.29 17.62
CA SER A 169 27.07 1.37 18.76
C SER A 169 25.61 1.18 19.23
N GLY A 170 24.70 2.07 18.86
CA GLY A 170 23.32 2.11 19.37
C GLY A 170 22.31 1.26 18.59
N GLY A 171 22.76 0.41 17.65
CA GLY A 171 21.87 -0.34 16.76
C GLY A 171 21.28 0.51 15.63
N THR A 172 20.69 -0.13 14.64
CA THR A 172 20.15 0.53 13.43
C THR A 172 18.68 0.20 13.17
N THR A 173 18.06 -0.57 14.05
CA THR A 173 16.67 -1.01 13.94
C THR A 173 15.73 0.16 14.23
N PRO A 174 14.72 0.43 13.38
CA PRO A 174 13.71 1.44 13.66
C PRO A 174 12.81 1.01 14.82
N LEU A 175 12.11 1.98 15.42
CA LEU A 175 11.08 1.69 16.40
C LEU A 175 9.81 1.20 15.67
N TYR A 176 9.29 0.07 16.08
CA TYR A 176 8.00 -0.42 15.58
C TYR A 176 6.87 -0.02 16.54
N VAL A 177 5.78 0.48 15.99
CA VAL A 177 4.59 0.87 16.74
C VAL A 177 3.38 0.20 16.09
N VAL A 178 2.69 -0.65 16.83
CA VAL A 178 1.50 -1.37 16.36
C VAL A 178 0.27 -0.84 17.09
N ASP A 179 -0.69 -0.34 16.33
CA ASP A 179 -1.93 0.28 16.87
C ASP A 179 -1.66 1.29 18.00
N GLY A 180 -0.61 2.11 17.82
CA GLY A 180 -0.18 3.11 18.79
C GLY A 180 0.71 2.60 19.94
N MET A 181 0.92 1.29 20.06
CA MET A 181 1.76 0.69 21.09
C MET A 181 3.16 0.39 20.55
N PRO A 182 4.23 0.96 21.14
CA PRO A 182 5.59 0.63 20.74
C PRO A 182 5.93 -0.80 21.19
N ILE A 183 6.44 -1.58 20.24
CA ILE A 183 6.89 -2.95 20.49
C ILE A 183 8.41 -3.02 20.48
N VAL A 184 8.96 -3.86 21.34
CA VAL A 184 10.39 -4.17 21.39
C VAL A 184 10.60 -5.52 20.74
N GLY A 185 11.46 -5.58 19.71
CA GLY A 185 11.80 -6.83 19.02
C GLY A 185 11.47 -6.81 17.54
N ASP A 186 11.29 -8.01 16.99
CA ASP A 186 11.06 -8.22 15.56
C ASP A 186 9.56 -8.22 15.21
N ILE A 187 9.23 -7.64 14.08
CA ILE A 187 7.86 -7.64 13.51
C ILE A 187 7.54 -8.92 12.71
N SER A 188 8.45 -9.90 12.67
CA SER A 188 8.25 -11.17 11.96
C SER A 188 7.07 -11.98 12.48
N THR A 189 6.69 -11.77 13.75
CA THR A 189 5.56 -12.43 14.40
C THR A 189 4.20 -11.87 13.96
N ILE A 190 4.16 -10.65 13.43
CA ILE A 190 2.92 -10.01 12.99
C ILE A 190 2.49 -10.63 11.67
N ASN A 191 1.21 -11.05 11.61
CA ASN A 191 0.65 -11.56 10.38
C ASN A 191 0.41 -10.41 9.37
N PRO A 192 1.00 -10.48 8.15
CA PRO A 192 0.75 -9.48 7.11
C PRO A 192 -0.72 -9.29 6.74
N ASP A 193 -1.55 -10.33 6.87
CA ASP A 193 -2.97 -10.30 6.51
C ASP A 193 -3.84 -9.53 7.51
N GLU A 194 -3.31 -9.29 8.72
CA GLU A 194 -3.97 -8.49 9.76
C GLU A 194 -3.77 -6.98 9.58
N ILE A 195 -2.92 -6.56 8.63
CA ILE A 195 -2.49 -5.18 8.50
C ILE A 195 -3.40 -4.40 7.56
N GLU A 196 -3.83 -3.22 8.00
CA GLU A 196 -4.56 -2.24 7.22
C GLU A 196 -3.61 -1.30 6.47
N SER A 197 -2.62 -0.76 7.20
CA SER A 197 -1.64 0.14 6.61
C SER A 197 -0.30 0.12 7.36
N ILE A 198 0.76 0.49 6.63
CA ILE A 198 2.09 0.69 7.17
C ILE A 198 2.55 2.09 6.79
N SER A 199 2.99 2.87 7.77
CA SER A 199 3.54 4.20 7.57
C SER A 199 4.95 4.29 8.12
N VAL A 200 5.86 4.92 7.37
CA VAL A 200 7.25 5.11 7.80
C VAL A 200 7.52 6.58 8.05
N LEU A 201 7.85 6.89 9.31
CA LEU A 201 8.25 8.22 9.75
C LEU A 201 9.77 8.33 9.73
N LYS A 202 10.28 9.23 8.89
CA LYS A 202 11.72 9.38 8.66
C LYS A 202 12.27 10.65 9.28
N ASP A 203 11.46 11.70 9.39
CA ASP A 203 11.89 13.02 9.82
C ASP A 203 11.83 13.20 11.34
N ALA A 204 12.76 14.00 11.87
CA ALA A 204 12.85 14.25 13.31
C ALA A 204 11.56 14.86 13.90
N SER A 205 10.85 15.70 13.14
CA SER A 205 9.57 16.28 13.55
C SER A 205 8.48 15.20 13.74
N ALA A 206 8.42 14.24 12.81
CA ALA A 206 7.44 13.15 12.87
C ALA A 206 7.80 12.11 13.94
N THR A 207 9.10 11.92 14.25
CA THR A 207 9.59 10.95 15.24
C THR A 207 9.66 11.52 16.65
N SER A 208 9.57 12.83 16.83
CA SER A 208 9.71 13.51 18.14
C SER A 208 8.73 13.02 19.21
N LEU A 209 7.54 12.57 18.81
CA LEU A 209 6.52 12.00 19.70
C LEU A 209 6.97 10.71 20.41
N TYR A 210 7.99 10.02 19.86
CA TYR A 210 8.49 8.75 20.37
C TYR A 210 9.82 8.87 21.10
N GLY A 211 10.34 10.11 21.21
CA GLY A 211 11.59 10.42 21.92
C GLY A 211 12.84 9.79 21.32
N SER A 212 13.86 9.56 22.15
CA SER A 212 15.16 9.04 21.72
C SER A 212 15.11 7.66 21.07
N ARG A 213 14.11 6.84 21.39
CA ARG A 213 13.92 5.51 20.78
C ARG A 213 13.62 5.57 19.28
N ALA A 214 13.16 6.72 18.79
CA ALA A 214 12.84 6.94 17.39
C ALA A 214 14.00 7.50 16.55
N ALA A 215 15.22 7.55 17.10
CA ALA A 215 16.40 8.09 16.42
C ALA A 215 16.68 7.42 15.06
N ASN A 216 16.37 6.13 14.93
CA ASN A 216 16.51 5.35 13.69
C ASN A 216 15.26 5.37 12.80
N GLY A 217 14.29 6.25 13.09
CA GLY A 217 12.98 6.27 12.43
C GLY A 217 11.93 5.42 13.13
N VAL A 218 10.67 5.57 12.70
CA VAL A 218 9.53 4.83 13.26
C VAL A 218 8.74 4.18 12.12
N VAL A 219 8.36 2.94 12.33
CA VAL A 219 7.44 2.19 11.47
C VAL A 219 6.13 2.02 12.23
N LEU A 220 5.10 2.69 11.74
CA LEU A 220 3.74 2.59 12.28
C LEU A 220 3.00 1.49 11.51
N ILE A 221 2.46 0.54 12.23
CA ILE A 221 1.67 -0.55 11.70
C ILE A 221 0.27 -0.42 12.27
N GLN A 222 -0.70 -0.28 11.39
CA GLN A 222 -2.10 -0.24 11.76
C GLN A 222 -2.75 -1.55 11.36
N THR A 223 -3.44 -2.20 12.28
CA THR A 223 -4.15 -3.43 11.99
C THR A 223 -5.58 -3.15 11.54
N LYS A 224 -6.15 -4.11 10.80
CA LYS A 224 -7.52 -4.03 10.30
C LYS A 224 -8.51 -3.87 11.44
N THR A 225 -9.31 -2.82 11.37
CA THR A 225 -10.41 -2.56 12.29
C THR A 225 -11.74 -2.89 11.63
N ALA A 226 -12.79 -3.09 12.44
CA ALA A 226 -14.12 -3.37 11.91
C ALA A 226 -14.68 -2.14 11.20
N GLN A 227 -15.11 -2.32 9.96
CA GLN A 227 -15.88 -1.35 9.19
C GLN A 227 -17.38 -1.49 9.50
N SER A 228 -18.18 -0.51 9.10
CA SER A 228 -19.64 -0.59 9.20
C SER A 228 -20.20 -1.74 8.38
N GLY A 229 -21.15 -2.49 8.95
CA GLY A 229 -21.75 -3.66 8.34
C GLY A 229 -21.06 -4.98 8.72
N LYS A 230 -21.56 -6.06 8.14
CA LYS A 230 -21.00 -7.41 8.33
C LYS A 230 -20.20 -7.82 7.09
N LYS A 231 -18.97 -8.20 7.28
CA LYS A 231 -18.10 -8.68 6.19
C LYS A 231 -17.37 -9.95 6.64
N LEU A 232 -17.46 -10.98 5.82
CA LEU A 232 -16.67 -12.20 5.95
C LEU A 232 -15.74 -12.29 4.74
N SER A 233 -14.45 -12.52 4.98
CA SER A 233 -13.45 -12.77 3.93
C SER A 233 -12.69 -14.04 4.24
N VAL A 234 -12.46 -14.84 3.21
CA VAL A 234 -11.62 -16.03 3.25
C VAL A 234 -10.57 -15.89 2.17
N ASP A 235 -9.33 -15.80 2.59
CA ASP A 235 -8.19 -15.63 1.70
C ASP A 235 -7.34 -16.91 1.74
N VAL A 236 -7.16 -17.54 0.57
CA VAL A 236 -6.37 -18.76 0.41
C VAL A 236 -5.29 -18.52 -0.62
N TYR A 237 -4.07 -18.81 -0.24
CA TYR A 237 -2.93 -18.72 -1.13
C TYR A 237 -2.10 -20.01 -1.06
N GLY A 238 -1.60 -20.45 -2.22
CA GLY A 238 -0.66 -21.56 -2.34
C GLY A 238 0.37 -21.30 -3.44
N GLY A 239 1.59 -21.78 -3.21
CA GLY A 239 2.69 -21.63 -4.18
C GLY A 239 3.78 -22.67 -3.97
N ILE A 240 4.71 -22.73 -4.93
CA ILE A 240 5.89 -23.59 -4.88
C ILE A 240 7.14 -22.71 -5.05
N GLN A 241 8.10 -22.91 -4.18
CA GLN A 241 9.43 -22.30 -4.24
C GLN A 241 10.43 -23.34 -4.72
N TYR A 242 11.41 -22.93 -5.49
CA TYR A 242 12.52 -23.78 -5.93
C TYR A 242 13.77 -22.95 -6.21
N VAL A 243 14.93 -23.59 -6.17
CA VAL A 243 16.20 -22.98 -6.57
C VAL A 243 16.39 -23.27 -8.05
N PRO A 244 16.34 -22.27 -8.93
CA PRO A 244 16.50 -22.49 -10.37
C PRO A 244 17.93 -22.97 -10.67
N GLU A 245 18.08 -23.90 -11.60
CA GLU A 245 19.40 -24.36 -12.09
C GLU A 245 20.21 -23.21 -12.68
N LYS A 246 19.55 -22.37 -13.46
CA LYS A 246 20.17 -21.18 -14.06
C LYS A 246 20.47 -20.12 -12.98
N GLY A 247 21.68 -20.10 -12.49
CA GLY A 247 22.15 -19.19 -11.42
C GLY A 247 22.79 -19.93 -10.27
N ARG A 248 22.78 -21.26 -10.28
CA ARG A 248 23.66 -22.04 -9.41
C ARG A 248 25.11 -21.81 -9.83
N PRO A 249 26.03 -21.58 -8.89
CA PRO A 249 27.45 -21.59 -9.20
C PRO A 249 27.82 -22.93 -9.86
N ASP A 250 28.67 -22.86 -10.88
CA ASP A 250 29.25 -24.05 -11.48
C ASP A 250 30.30 -24.58 -10.51
N MET A 251 30.04 -25.75 -9.95
CA MET A 251 30.92 -26.37 -8.95
C MET A 251 31.66 -27.53 -9.58
N MET A 252 32.91 -27.70 -9.18
CA MET A 252 33.71 -28.86 -9.59
C MET A 252 33.03 -30.17 -9.18
N ASP A 253 32.97 -31.11 -10.08
CA ASP A 253 32.60 -32.46 -9.77
C ASP A 253 33.71 -33.21 -8.97
N ALA A 254 33.43 -34.43 -8.51
CA ALA A 254 34.42 -35.16 -7.69
C ALA A 254 35.73 -35.42 -8.42
N SER A 255 35.67 -35.72 -9.70
CA SER A 255 36.86 -35.97 -10.54
C SER A 255 37.67 -34.69 -10.76
N GLU A 256 36.97 -33.58 -11.08
CA GLU A 256 37.59 -32.28 -11.25
C GLU A 256 38.25 -31.77 -9.96
N TYR A 257 37.55 -31.89 -8.83
CA TYR A 257 38.11 -31.52 -7.53
C TYR A 257 39.30 -32.34 -7.14
N ALA A 258 39.26 -33.66 -7.35
CA ALA A 258 40.39 -34.53 -7.06
C ALA A 258 41.62 -34.21 -7.94
N ARG A 259 41.38 -33.90 -9.24
CA ARG A 259 42.45 -33.46 -10.15
C ARG A 259 43.08 -32.14 -9.68
N PHE A 260 42.27 -31.19 -9.36
CA PHE A 260 42.72 -29.91 -8.81
C PHE A 260 43.54 -30.07 -7.53
N ARG A 261 43.08 -30.92 -6.60
CA ARG A 261 43.83 -31.20 -5.36
C ARG A 261 45.16 -31.92 -5.60
N LYS A 262 45.16 -32.83 -6.57
CA LYS A 262 46.35 -33.56 -6.97
C LYS A 262 47.42 -32.59 -7.59
N GLU A 263 46.98 -31.76 -8.53
CA GLU A 263 47.88 -30.76 -9.17
C GLU A 263 48.49 -29.80 -8.14
N ILE A 264 47.70 -29.27 -7.21
CA ILE A 264 48.21 -28.41 -6.13
C ILE A 264 49.24 -29.15 -5.26
N ALA A 265 49.02 -30.41 -4.91
CA ALA A 265 49.98 -31.17 -4.10
C ALA A 265 51.28 -31.38 -4.85
N GLU A 266 51.22 -31.76 -6.12
CA GLU A 266 52.37 -31.97 -6.99
C GLU A 266 53.18 -30.69 -7.21
N GLU A 267 52.52 -29.55 -7.50
CA GLU A 267 53.17 -28.24 -7.66
C GLU A 267 53.90 -27.75 -6.39
N ASN A 268 53.32 -28.05 -5.23
CA ASN A 268 53.94 -27.68 -3.95
C ASN A 268 54.92 -28.72 -3.40
N GLY A 269 55.19 -29.80 -4.14
CA GLY A 269 56.12 -30.88 -3.71
C GLY A 269 55.58 -31.66 -2.49
N LEU A 270 54.26 -31.66 -2.31
CA LEU A 270 53.57 -32.40 -1.22
C LEU A 270 53.13 -33.79 -1.69
N ALA A 271 53.03 -34.70 -0.76
CA ALA A 271 52.46 -36.03 -1.05
C ALA A 271 50.98 -35.88 -1.42
N VAL A 272 50.58 -36.50 -2.54
CA VAL A 272 49.17 -36.57 -2.96
C VAL A 272 48.40 -37.45 -2.02
N ASP A 273 47.28 -36.94 -1.49
CA ASP A 273 46.35 -37.73 -0.67
C ASP A 273 45.89 -38.96 -1.44
N PRO A 274 45.88 -40.13 -0.84
CA PRO A 274 45.41 -41.35 -1.48
C PRO A 274 44.00 -41.25 -2.09
N ALA A 275 43.12 -40.44 -1.52
CA ALA A 275 41.78 -40.18 -2.04
C ALA A 275 41.79 -39.47 -3.41
N TYR A 276 42.85 -38.78 -3.77
CA TYR A 276 42.94 -37.98 -5.01
C TYR A 276 43.96 -38.52 -6.02
N GLN A 277 44.54 -39.68 -5.75
CA GLN A 277 45.56 -40.29 -6.64
C GLN A 277 44.98 -40.68 -8.01
N HIS A 278 43.71 -41.14 -8.02
CA HIS A 278 42.98 -41.60 -9.20
C HIS A 278 41.73 -40.79 -9.45
N PRO A 279 41.79 -39.54 -9.88
CA PRO A 279 40.65 -38.67 -10.11
C PRO A 279 39.59 -39.27 -11.04
N GLU A 280 40.04 -39.97 -12.07
CA GLU A 280 39.21 -40.58 -13.10
C GLU A 280 38.25 -41.68 -12.54
N ALA A 281 38.64 -42.30 -11.43
CA ALA A 281 37.81 -43.33 -10.78
C ALA A 281 36.64 -42.79 -9.98
N LEU A 282 36.64 -41.47 -9.66
CA LEU A 282 35.61 -40.83 -8.81
C LEU A 282 34.36 -40.49 -9.56
N GLY A 283 34.42 -40.32 -10.90
CA GLY A 283 33.27 -39.90 -11.71
C GLY A 283 32.76 -38.53 -11.28
N LYS A 284 31.47 -38.26 -11.52
CA LYS A 284 30.85 -37.00 -11.16
C LYS A 284 30.64 -36.82 -9.63
N GLY A 285 30.61 -37.92 -8.89
CA GLY A 285 30.29 -37.89 -7.45
C GLY A 285 28.88 -37.49 -7.15
N THR A 286 28.65 -36.86 -5.98
CA THR A 286 27.34 -36.43 -5.49
C THR A 286 27.03 -35.03 -5.86
N ASP A 287 25.93 -34.77 -6.54
CA ASP A 287 25.39 -33.42 -6.69
C ASP A 287 24.75 -32.96 -5.38
N TRP A 288 25.46 -32.13 -4.65
CA TRP A 288 25.00 -31.62 -3.36
C TRP A 288 23.82 -30.65 -3.49
N TYR A 289 23.61 -30.03 -4.64
CA TYR A 289 22.42 -29.21 -4.86
C TYR A 289 21.16 -30.07 -4.87
N ASP A 290 21.18 -31.20 -5.56
CA ASP A 290 20.04 -32.11 -5.62
C ASP A 290 19.76 -32.82 -4.29
N VAL A 291 20.79 -33.03 -3.48
CA VAL A 291 20.65 -33.60 -2.13
C VAL A 291 20.08 -32.59 -1.14
N LEU A 292 20.54 -31.32 -1.21
CA LEU A 292 20.22 -30.31 -0.22
C LEU A 292 18.96 -29.52 -0.56
N PHE A 293 18.67 -29.29 -1.83
CA PHE A 293 17.56 -28.45 -2.26
C PHE A 293 16.40 -29.28 -2.79
N ARG A 294 15.19 -28.82 -2.50
CA ARG A 294 13.96 -29.42 -2.98
C ARG A 294 12.94 -28.35 -3.38
N PRO A 295 12.00 -28.66 -4.28
CA PRO A 295 10.79 -27.83 -4.40
C PRO A 295 10.05 -27.80 -3.07
N ALA A 296 9.61 -26.63 -2.65
CA ALA A 296 9.05 -26.39 -1.32
C ALA A 296 7.70 -25.67 -1.43
N ALA A 297 6.69 -26.19 -0.72
CA ALA A 297 5.35 -25.62 -0.73
C ALA A 297 5.24 -24.43 0.22
N ILE A 298 4.45 -23.43 -0.20
CA ILE A 298 3.98 -22.31 0.62
C ILE A 298 2.45 -22.37 0.66
N GLN A 299 1.85 -22.19 1.82
CA GLN A 299 0.40 -22.19 2.01
C GLN A 299 0.02 -21.14 3.04
N ASN A 300 -1.02 -20.36 2.74
CA ASN A 300 -1.61 -19.39 3.65
C ASN A 300 -3.13 -19.49 3.60
N TYR A 301 -3.75 -19.59 4.75
CA TYR A 301 -5.20 -19.60 4.93
C TYR A 301 -5.56 -18.52 5.94
N SER A 302 -6.38 -17.56 5.54
CA SER A 302 -6.82 -16.49 6.42
C SER A 302 -8.34 -16.35 6.38
N LEU A 303 -8.94 -16.28 7.55
CA LEU A 303 -10.37 -16.06 7.76
C LEU A 303 -10.54 -14.76 8.54
N SER A 304 -11.22 -13.80 7.97
CA SER A 304 -11.53 -12.55 8.63
C SER A 304 -13.04 -12.30 8.69
N TYR A 305 -13.51 -11.93 9.87
CA TYR A 305 -14.89 -11.53 10.11
C TYR A 305 -14.91 -10.16 10.77
N SER A 306 -15.70 -9.24 10.22
CA SER A 306 -15.93 -7.94 10.81
C SER A 306 -17.43 -7.66 10.92
N ASN A 307 -17.83 -7.01 12.00
CA ASN A 307 -19.18 -6.56 12.25
C ASN A 307 -19.18 -5.20 12.91
N GLY A 308 -20.00 -4.26 12.42
CA GLY A 308 -20.11 -2.93 12.98
C GLY A 308 -21.51 -2.38 12.79
N ASP A 309 -22.15 -1.92 13.88
CA ASP A 309 -23.48 -1.33 13.91
C ASP A 309 -23.49 0.17 14.25
N GLY A 310 -22.31 0.79 14.21
CA GLY A 310 -22.12 2.21 14.56
C GLY A 310 -21.78 2.47 16.02
N LYS A 311 -22.25 1.66 16.98
CA LYS A 311 -21.87 1.73 18.39
C LYS A 311 -20.88 0.64 18.78
N PHE A 312 -21.08 -0.55 18.26
CA PHE A 312 -20.23 -1.70 18.51
C PHE A 312 -19.56 -2.14 17.22
N LYS A 313 -18.24 -2.22 17.23
CA LYS A 313 -17.45 -2.72 16.11
C LYS A 313 -16.57 -3.85 16.60
N SER A 314 -16.57 -4.96 15.88
CA SER A 314 -15.73 -6.12 16.18
C SER A 314 -15.10 -6.66 14.90
N SER A 315 -13.81 -6.93 14.95
CA SER A 315 -13.05 -7.58 13.88
C SER A 315 -12.30 -8.77 14.46
N THR A 316 -12.43 -9.92 13.82
CA THR A 316 -11.69 -11.13 14.20
C THR A 316 -10.99 -11.66 12.97
N VAL A 317 -9.70 -11.94 13.08
CA VAL A 317 -8.87 -12.57 12.03
C VAL A 317 -8.23 -13.79 12.62
N ALA A 318 -8.31 -14.91 11.91
CA ALA A 318 -7.59 -16.14 12.23
C ALA A 318 -6.85 -16.60 10.98
N SER A 319 -5.59 -16.99 11.13
CA SER A 319 -4.81 -17.45 9.99
C SER A 319 -3.84 -18.58 10.34
N TYR A 320 -3.57 -19.39 9.33
CA TYR A 320 -2.55 -20.43 9.34
C TYR A 320 -1.64 -20.23 8.13
N PHE A 321 -0.35 -20.15 8.39
CA PHE A 321 0.70 -20.03 7.40
C PHE A 321 1.68 -21.20 7.56
N ASN A 322 2.00 -21.88 6.47
CA ASN A 322 3.03 -22.91 6.40
C ASN A 322 3.94 -22.64 5.20
N GLN A 323 5.24 -22.66 5.44
CA GLN A 323 6.27 -22.52 4.41
C GLN A 323 7.33 -23.61 4.63
N ASP A 324 7.39 -24.56 3.72
CA ASP A 324 8.53 -25.45 3.63
C ASP A 324 9.73 -24.69 3.09
N GLY A 325 10.91 -24.98 3.57
CA GLY A 325 12.13 -24.39 3.02
C GLY A 325 12.64 -25.18 1.82
N VAL A 326 13.25 -24.45 0.89
CA VAL A 326 13.95 -25.06 -0.26
C VAL A 326 15.15 -25.89 0.17
N LEU A 327 15.75 -25.61 1.33
CA LEU A 327 16.69 -26.52 2.00
C LEU A 327 15.91 -27.62 2.74
N THR A 328 16.34 -28.86 2.56
CA THR A 328 15.79 -30.00 3.29
C THR A 328 15.82 -29.77 4.80
N ASN A 329 14.85 -30.31 5.53
CA ASN A 329 14.71 -30.17 6.99
C ASN A 329 14.51 -28.74 7.50
N SER A 330 14.06 -27.82 6.66
CA SER A 330 13.64 -26.49 7.09
C SER A 330 12.15 -26.27 6.83
N ASN A 331 11.46 -25.71 7.83
CA ASN A 331 10.02 -25.44 7.78
C ASN A 331 9.71 -24.28 8.73
N TYR A 332 8.67 -23.52 8.43
CA TYR A 332 8.12 -22.49 9.29
C TYR A 332 6.60 -22.53 9.27
N GLN A 333 6.01 -22.61 10.47
CA GLN A 333 4.56 -22.57 10.65
C GLN A 333 4.19 -21.43 11.59
N ARG A 334 3.08 -20.76 11.30
CA ARG A 334 2.54 -19.71 12.16
C ARG A 334 1.02 -19.85 12.22
N PHE A 335 0.50 -19.93 13.45
CA PHE A 335 -0.89 -19.66 13.74
C PHE A 335 -1.03 -18.27 14.31
N SER A 336 -1.98 -17.50 13.84
CA SER A 336 -2.33 -16.23 14.47
C SER A 336 -3.85 -16.11 14.61
N ALA A 337 -4.26 -15.50 15.73
CA ALA A 337 -5.64 -15.14 15.96
C ALA A 337 -5.66 -13.76 16.64
N ARG A 338 -6.43 -12.83 16.10
CA ARG A 338 -6.58 -11.48 16.62
C ARG A 338 -8.06 -11.14 16.69
N ALA A 339 -8.48 -10.53 17.79
CA ALA A 339 -9.81 -9.98 17.94
C ALA A 339 -9.69 -8.52 18.41
N ASN A 340 -10.27 -7.61 17.66
CA ASN A 340 -10.36 -6.20 17.99
C ASN A 340 -11.82 -5.84 18.23
N THR A 341 -12.11 -5.17 19.34
CA THR A 341 -13.46 -4.74 19.68
C THR A 341 -13.41 -3.27 20.10
N GLU A 342 -14.28 -2.47 19.52
CA GLU A 342 -14.46 -1.06 19.83
C GLU A 342 -15.91 -0.82 20.21
N TYR A 343 -16.13 -0.14 21.33
CA TYR A 343 -17.46 0.30 21.75
C TYR A 343 -17.49 1.80 21.94
N VAL A 344 -18.35 2.47 21.20
CA VAL A 344 -18.52 3.92 21.25
C VAL A 344 -19.61 4.28 22.27
N PHE A 345 -19.21 4.70 23.47
CA PHE A 345 -20.15 5.10 24.54
C PHE A 345 -20.89 6.41 24.22
N SER A 346 -20.18 7.37 23.59
CA SER A 346 -20.74 8.62 23.15
C SER A 346 -19.91 9.17 21.98
N LYS A 347 -20.36 10.26 21.33
CA LYS A 347 -19.55 10.95 20.30
C LYS A 347 -18.23 11.52 20.85
N ILE A 348 -18.08 11.63 22.17
CA ILE A 348 -16.95 12.25 22.84
C ILE A 348 -16.01 11.19 23.45
N VAL A 349 -16.53 10.04 23.86
CA VAL A 349 -15.78 8.96 24.52
C VAL A 349 -15.93 7.66 23.72
N LYS A 350 -14.78 7.10 23.35
CA LYS A 350 -14.66 5.77 22.69
C LYS A 350 -14.16 4.72 23.68
#